data_bde89d6e223d1f0d85cd0b621271b3b8
#
_entry.id   bde89d6e223d1f0d85cd0b621271b3b8
#
_cell.length_a   1.000
_cell.length_b   1.000
_cell.length_c   1.000
_cell.angle_alpha   90.00
_cell.angle_beta   90.00
_cell.angle_gamma   90.00
#
_symmetry.space_group_name_H-M   'P 1'
#
loop_
_entity.id
_entity.type
_entity.pdbx_description
1 polymer ?
#
loop_
_entity_poly.entity_id
_entity_poly.type
_entity_poly.pdbx_seq_one_letter_code
_entity_poly.pdbx_strand_id
1 'polypeptide(L)'
;MSYDHVIYERRGHVAYVTLNRPERMNALDAHSHAELIEIFDDFERDPDAWLAIITGAGDRAFCAGNDLKATAQASANGEQRVGRDARFAAITRSYDCPKPLIAAVNGVAAGGGL
;
A
#
# COMPACT_ATOMS: atom_id res chain seq x y z
N MET A 1 -9.19 -10.06 -8.26
CA MET A 1 -8.14 -9.42 -9.05
C MET A 1 -6.79 -9.75 -8.47
N SER A 2 -5.83 -9.97 -9.34
CA SER A 2 -4.48 -10.34 -8.95
C SER A 2 -3.55 -9.12 -9.06
N TYR A 3 -2.80 -8.85 -8.01
CA TYR A 3 -1.81 -7.79 -7.95
C TYR A 3 -0.44 -8.40 -7.69
N ASP A 4 0.62 -7.70 -8.11
CA ASP A 4 1.99 -8.23 -7.99
C ASP A 4 2.63 -7.90 -6.65
N HIS A 5 2.44 -6.67 -6.17
CA HIS A 5 3.11 -6.17 -4.96
C HIS A 5 2.19 -6.09 -3.75
N VAL A 6 0.91 -6.31 -3.94
CA VAL A 6 -0.09 -6.23 -2.87
C VAL A 6 -1.05 -7.40 -3.02
N ILE A 7 -1.36 -8.04 -1.92
CA ILE A 7 -2.41 -9.07 -1.89
C ILE A 7 -3.68 -8.41 -1.37
N TYR A 8 -4.76 -8.52 -2.10
CA TYR A 8 -6.05 -7.99 -1.71
C TYR A 8 -7.10 -9.10 -1.73
N GLU A 9 -7.73 -9.30 -0.59
CA GLU A 9 -8.85 -10.25 -0.50
C GLU A 9 -9.90 -9.74 0.48
N ARG A 10 -11.13 -10.14 0.24
CA ARG A 10 -12.24 -9.83 1.14
C ARG A 10 -12.78 -11.14 1.70
N ARG A 11 -12.94 -11.19 3.02
CA ARG A 11 -13.59 -12.30 3.71
C ARG A 11 -14.75 -11.73 4.52
N GLY A 12 -15.98 -12.09 4.15
CA GLY A 12 -17.14 -11.48 4.76
C GLY A 12 -17.16 -9.99 4.47
N HIS A 13 -17.16 -9.16 5.52
CA HIS A 13 -17.17 -7.69 5.40
C HIS A 13 -15.81 -7.06 5.66
N VAL A 14 -14.76 -7.86 5.79
CA VAL A 14 -13.41 -7.37 6.08
C VAL A 14 -12.54 -7.51 4.83
N ALA A 15 -11.96 -6.40 4.39
CA ALA A 15 -10.96 -6.39 3.33
C ALA A 15 -9.57 -6.53 3.95
N TYR A 16 -8.77 -7.43 3.40
CA TYR A 16 -7.40 -7.67 3.85
C TYR A 16 -6.45 -7.16 2.77
N VAL A 17 -5.63 -6.18 3.13
CA VAL A 17 -4.63 -5.59 2.24
C VAL A 17 -3.26 -5.93 2.79
N THR A 18 -2.52 -6.77 2.08
CA THR A 18 -1.20 -7.22 2.51
C THR A 18 -0.13 -6.69 1.56
N LEU A 19 0.79 -5.89 2.10
CA LEU A 19 1.95 -5.42 1.35
C LEU A 19 2.88 -6.61 1.15
N ASN A 20 3.16 -6.99 -0.10
CA ASN A 20 3.80 -8.26 -0.42
C ASN A 20 5.11 -8.07 -1.18
N ARG A 21 6.05 -7.37 -0.54
CA ARG A 21 7.43 -7.26 -0.98
C ARG A 21 8.37 -7.51 0.18
N PRO A 22 8.28 -8.68 0.85
CA PRO A 22 9.06 -8.93 2.06
C PRO A 22 10.57 -8.87 1.82
N GLU A 23 11.06 -9.20 0.63
CA GLU A 23 12.48 -9.09 0.25
C GLU A 23 12.96 -7.64 0.19
N ARG A 24 12.06 -6.68 0.16
CA ARG A 24 12.33 -5.24 0.19
C ARG A 24 11.76 -4.57 1.44
N MET A 25 11.55 -5.33 2.52
CA MET A 25 10.95 -4.83 3.76
C MET A 25 9.58 -4.18 3.51
N ASN A 26 8.86 -4.67 2.51
CA ASN A 26 7.57 -4.14 2.07
C ASN A 26 7.60 -2.66 1.70
N ALA A 27 8.76 -2.17 1.23
CA ALA A 27 8.88 -0.82 0.71
C ALA A 27 8.04 -0.65 -0.56
N LEU A 28 7.54 0.56 -0.77
CA LEU A 28 6.61 0.86 -1.85
C LEU A 28 7.32 1.54 -3.01
N ASP A 29 7.17 0.98 -4.19
CA ASP A 29 7.61 1.58 -5.46
C ASP A 29 6.40 2.14 -6.22
N ALA A 30 6.63 2.66 -7.42
CA ALA A 30 5.57 3.22 -8.25
C ALA A 30 4.46 2.20 -8.53
N HIS A 31 4.82 0.95 -8.79
CA HIS A 31 3.88 -0.12 -9.06
C HIS A 31 3.01 -0.42 -7.82
N SER A 32 3.63 -0.44 -6.63
CA SER A 32 2.92 -0.64 -5.38
C SER A 32 1.90 0.48 -5.11
N HIS A 33 2.30 1.74 -5.32
CA HIS A 33 1.38 2.87 -5.13
C HIS A 33 0.18 2.78 -6.08
N ALA A 34 0.42 2.43 -7.34
CA ALA A 34 -0.65 2.30 -8.32
C ALA A 34 -1.63 1.18 -7.93
N GLU A 35 -1.12 0.04 -7.50
CA GLU A 35 -1.96 -1.08 -7.03
C GLU A 35 -2.80 -0.68 -5.82
N LEU A 36 -2.18 0.00 -4.84
CA LEU A 36 -2.89 0.43 -3.63
C LEU A 36 -4.00 1.44 -3.93
N ILE A 37 -3.77 2.36 -4.85
CA ILE A 37 -4.80 3.31 -5.28
C ILE A 37 -6.01 2.57 -5.84
N GLU A 38 -5.78 1.62 -6.72
CA GLU A 38 -6.84 0.80 -7.31
C GLU A 38 -7.58 -0.02 -6.25
N ILE A 39 -6.83 -0.64 -5.35
CA ILE A 39 -7.39 -1.46 -4.27
C ILE A 39 -8.27 -0.62 -3.34
N PHE A 40 -7.80 0.53 -2.87
CA PHE A 40 -8.57 1.35 -1.95
C PHE A 40 -9.75 2.04 -2.62
N ASP A 41 -9.67 2.34 -3.91
CA ASP A 41 -10.83 2.84 -4.65
C ASP A 41 -11.91 1.74 -4.76
N ASP A 42 -11.52 0.51 -5.03
CA ASP A 42 -12.44 -0.63 -5.03
C ASP A 42 -13.04 -0.89 -3.65
N PHE A 43 -12.21 -0.83 -2.61
CA PHE A 43 -12.68 -1.00 -1.24
C PHE A 43 -13.74 0.04 -0.88
N GLU A 44 -13.49 1.28 -1.21
CA GLU A 44 -14.41 2.38 -0.91
C GLU A 44 -15.76 2.19 -1.60
N ARG A 45 -15.75 1.70 -2.83
CA ARG A 45 -16.97 1.48 -3.63
C ARG A 45 -17.70 0.19 -3.31
N ASP A 46 -17.05 -0.77 -2.66
CA ASP A 46 -17.65 -2.08 -2.37
C ASP A 46 -18.58 -1.99 -1.17
N PRO A 47 -19.91 -2.13 -1.36
CA PRO A 47 -20.86 -2.02 -0.25
C PRO A 47 -20.76 -3.17 0.75
N ASP A 48 -20.13 -4.29 0.37
CA ASP A 48 -19.97 -5.44 1.25
C ASP A 48 -18.65 -5.38 2.04
N ALA A 49 -17.74 -4.48 1.71
CA ALA A 49 -16.52 -4.24 2.45
C ALA A 49 -16.75 -3.11 3.45
N TRP A 50 -16.74 -3.44 4.75
CA TRP A 50 -17.08 -2.49 5.81
C TRP A 50 -15.84 -1.88 6.46
N LEU A 51 -14.74 -2.64 6.52
CA LEU A 51 -13.48 -2.16 7.07
C LEU A 51 -12.33 -2.86 6.37
N ALA A 52 -11.13 -2.27 6.46
CA ALA A 52 -9.93 -2.86 5.90
C ALA A 52 -8.86 -3.02 6.97
N ILE A 53 -8.14 -4.14 6.90
CA ILE A 53 -6.96 -4.40 7.70
C ILE A 53 -5.76 -4.38 6.77
N ILE A 54 -4.76 -3.57 7.11
CA ILE A 54 -3.53 -3.44 6.34
C ILE A 54 -2.40 -4.07 7.12
N THR A 55 -1.64 -4.95 6.49
CA THR A 55 -0.49 -5.59 7.13
C THR A 55 0.63 -5.80 6.11
N GLY A 56 1.79 -6.21 6.58
CA GLY A 56 2.91 -6.57 5.72
C GLY A 56 3.11 -8.09 5.68
N ALA A 57 3.53 -8.60 4.53
CA ALA A 57 3.88 -9.99 4.39
C ALA A 57 5.19 -10.28 5.13
N GLY A 58 5.30 -11.50 5.67
CA GLY A 58 6.47 -11.94 6.41
C GLY A 58 6.44 -11.51 7.87
N ASP A 59 7.60 -11.61 8.50
CA ASP A 59 7.75 -11.38 9.95
C ASP A 59 8.75 -10.27 10.30
N ARG A 60 9.24 -9.51 9.31
CA ARG A 60 10.29 -8.52 9.49
C ARG A 60 9.80 -7.08 9.44
N ALA A 61 8.88 -6.77 8.53
CA ALA A 61 8.45 -5.41 8.31
C ALA A 61 6.97 -5.31 8.02
N PHE A 62 6.35 -4.25 8.51
CA PHE A 62 5.06 -3.78 8.02
C PHE A 62 5.27 -3.06 6.69
N CYS A 63 5.98 -1.94 6.71
CA CYS A 63 6.33 -1.16 5.52
C CYS A 63 7.51 -0.24 5.83
N ALA A 64 8.57 -0.35 5.04
CA ALA A 64 9.76 0.50 5.21
C ALA A 64 9.61 1.89 4.56
N GLY A 65 8.46 2.18 3.96
CA GLY A 65 8.21 3.44 3.29
C GLY A 65 8.47 3.37 1.80
N ASN A 66 8.88 4.50 1.22
CA ASN A 66 9.16 4.54 -0.21
C ASN A 66 10.41 3.72 -0.55
N ASP A 67 10.39 3.02 -1.68
CA ASP A 67 11.55 2.25 -2.15
C ASP A 67 12.58 3.22 -2.72
N LEU A 68 13.61 3.53 -1.91
CA LEU A 68 14.63 4.51 -2.28
C LEU A 68 15.46 4.06 -3.47
N LYS A 69 15.70 2.77 -3.61
CA LYS A 69 16.46 2.22 -4.74
C LYS A 69 15.69 2.36 -6.04
N ALA A 70 14.41 2.02 -6.03
CA ALA A 70 13.54 2.17 -7.19
C ALA A 70 13.37 3.65 -7.55
N THR A 71 13.21 4.53 -6.56
CA THR A 71 13.09 5.98 -6.76
C THR A 71 14.36 6.56 -7.40
N ALA A 72 15.52 6.17 -6.91
CA ALA A 72 16.79 6.62 -7.46
C ALA A 72 16.96 6.17 -8.92
N GLN A 73 16.58 4.93 -9.22
CA GLN A 73 16.66 4.38 -10.57
C GLN A 73 15.69 5.10 -11.52
N ALA A 74 14.48 5.36 -11.08
CA ALA A 74 13.48 6.11 -11.86
C ALA A 74 13.96 7.54 -12.14
N SER A 75 14.54 8.20 -11.14
CA SER A 75 15.13 9.54 -11.32
C SER A 75 16.28 9.54 -12.33
N ALA A 76 17.14 8.54 -12.28
CA ALA A 76 18.25 8.39 -13.22
C ALA A 76 17.76 8.16 -14.65
N ASN A 77 16.60 7.52 -14.81
CA ASN A 77 15.99 7.27 -16.12
C ASN A 77 15.10 8.44 -16.59
N GLY A 78 15.03 9.53 -15.82
CA GLY A 78 14.21 10.68 -16.15
C GLY A 78 12.72 10.49 -15.90
N GLU A 79 12.34 9.43 -15.19
CA GLU A 79 10.96 9.18 -14.84
C GLU A 79 10.50 10.08 -13.71
N GLN A 80 9.22 10.49 -13.74
CA GLN A 80 8.66 11.31 -12.68
C GLN A 80 8.44 10.50 -11.41
N ARG A 81 8.66 11.15 -10.26
CA ARG A 81 8.36 10.55 -8.96
C ARG A 81 6.86 10.36 -8.81
N VAL A 82 6.45 9.13 -8.60
CA VAL A 82 5.11 8.83 -8.13
C VAL A 82 5.03 9.30 -6.67
N GLY A 83 4.04 10.07 -6.32
CA GLY A 83 3.82 10.50 -4.94
C GLY A 83 3.89 12.00 -4.71
N ARG A 84 4.34 12.78 -5.68
CA ARG A 84 4.30 14.23 -5.56
C ARG A 84 2.88 14.74 -5.79
N ASP A 85 2.22 14.20 -6.82
CA ASP A 85 0.84 14.53 -7.19
C ASP A 85 -0.10 13.34 -6.99
N ALA A 86 0.43 12.13 -6.81
CA ALA A 86 -0.35 10.93 -6.56
C ALA A 86 -0.51 10.69 -5.05
N ARG A 87 -1.57 9.98 -4.68
CA ARG A 87 -1.79 9.55 -3.31
C ARG A 87 -0.71 8.52 -2.93
N PHE A 88 0.15 8.88 -1.99
CA PHE A 88 1.16 7.94 -1.48
C PHE A 88 0.46 6.81 -0.73
N ALA A 89 0.69 5.56 -1.12
CA ALA A 89 0.02 4.37 -0.57
C ALA A 89 -1.51 4.50 -0.56
N ALA A 90 -2.07 5.37 -1.38
CA ALA A 90 -3.50 5.66 -1.52
C ALA A 90 -4.11 6.38 -0.31
N ILE A 91 -3.70 6.07 0.91
CA ILE A 91 -4.40 6.50 2.13
C ILE A 91 -3.67 7.57 2.95
N THR A 92 -2.41 7.87 2.63
CA THR A 92 -1.63 8.83 3.42
C THR A 92 -1.83 10.28 3.00
N ARG A 93 -2.41 10.50 1.84
CA ARG A 93 -2.53 11.83 1.26
C ARG A 93 -3.80 11.92 0.41
N SER A 94 -4.60 12.96 0.62
CA SER A 94 -5.80 13.25 -0.17
C SER A 94 -6.82 12.09 -0.21
N TYR A 95 -6.88 11.31 0.85
CA TYR A 95 -7.80 10.19 0.96
C TYR A 95 -8.81 10.44 2.08
N ASP A 96 -10.07 10.53 1.70
CA ASP A 96 -11.18 10.73 2.63
C ASP A 96 -12.11 9.53 2.52
N CYS A 97 -11.97 8.58 3.43
CA CYS A 97 -12.75 7.35 3.43
C CYS A 97 -13.52 7.22 4.74
N PRO A 98 -14.86 7.10 4.67
CA PRO A 98 -15.67 6.98 5.89
C PRO A 98 -15.56 5.61 6.57
N LYS A 99 -14.91 4.63 5.92
CA LYS A 99 -14.78 3.27 6.46
C LYS A 99 -13.56 3.15 7.37
N PRO A 100 -13.63 2.35 8.45
CA PRO A 100 -12.47 2.14 9.31
C PRO A 100 -11.31 1.45 8.60
N LEU A 101 -10.10 1.93 8.88
CA LEU A 101 -8.86 1.31 8.44
C LEU A 101 -8.04 0.92 9.67
N ILE A 102 -7.61 -0.33 9.73
CA ILE A 102 -6.85 -0.86 10.85
C ILE A 102 -5.47 -1.30 10.34
N ALA A 103 -4.42 -0.79 10.96
CA ALA A 103 -3.06 -1.24 10.66
C ALA A 103 -2.67 -2.36 11.62
N ALA A 104 -2.45 -3.55 11.09
CA ALA A 104 -1.86 -4.66 11.83
C ALA A 104 -0.34 -4.61 11.63
N VAL A 105 0.33 -3.86 12.48
CA VAL A 105 1.77 -3.57 12.34
C VAL A 105 2.57 -4.76 12.83
N ASN A 106 3.10 -5.53 11.90
CA ASN A 106 3.76 -6.81 12.14
C ASN A 106 5.29 -6.72 12.22
N GLY A 107 5.84 -5.52 12.15
CA GLY A 107 7.29 -5.31 12.20
C GLY A 107 7.62 -3.85 11.95
N VAL A 108 8.78 -3.60 11.35
CA VAL A 108 9.29 -2.25 11.09
C VAL A 108 8.28 -1.42 10.26
N ALA A 109 7.98 -0.22 10.75
CA ALA A 109 7.20 0.79 10.02
C ALA A 109 8.00 2.09 10.03
N ALA A 110 8.43 2.56 8.87
CA ALA A 110 9.33 3.69 8.77
C ALA A 110 8.97 4.59 7.60
N GLY A 111 9.31 5.86 7.68
CA GLY A 111 9.01 6.83 6.62
C GLY A 111 7.51 6.86 6.32
N GLY A 112 7.16 6.76 5.06
CA GLY A 112 5.76 6.67 4.62
C GLY A 112 5.02 5.43 5.10
N GLY A 113 5.75 4.40 5.63
CA GLY A 113 5.14 3.21 6.22
C GLY A 113 4.58 3.43 7.61
N LEU A 114 4.93 4.54 8.22
CA LEU A 114 4.41 4.92 9.52
C LEU A 114 3.09 5.69 9.37
#